data_de3d909d1389632e01b2bfa5caad103e
#
_entry.id   de3d909d1389632e01b2bfa5caad103e
#
_cell.length_a   1.000
_cell.length_b   1.000
_cell.length_c   1.000
_cell.angle_alpha   90.00
_cell.angle_beta   90.00
_cell.angle_gamma   90.00
#
_symmetry.space_group_name_H-M   'P 1'
#
loop_
_entity.id
_entity.type
_entity.pdbx_description
1 polymer ?
#
loop_
_entity_poly.entity_id
_entity_poly.type
_entity_poly.pdbx_seq_one_letter_code
_entity_poly.pdbx_strand_id
1 'polypeptide(L)'
;MIEFWVGSEMLKLADILVYSADDNLQLVVEVKNKTEAGPDWAAQMRRNLFAHSILPQTPFFLLALPDRLYLWKDGASSTTAAPPDYEIDSLPFFAPYLMDTNLSLDDLSESSLELIVKSWLNDIINADLTEQSAASHEKWLFDSGLYRAIENGSVKSEFSS
;
A
#
# COMPACT_ATOMS: atom_id res chain seq x y z
N MET A 1 -10.78 -3.64 -1.89
CA MET A 1 -10.41 -4.61 -0.84
C MET A 1 -10.65 -6.01 -1.33
N ILE A 2 -9.75 -6.94 -1.05
CA ILE A 2 -9.92 -8.34 -1.42
C ILE A 2 -10.85 -8.98 -0.41
N GLU A 3 -11.91 -9.62 -0.92
CA GLU A 3 -12.97 -10.16 -0.08
C GLU A 3 -13.27 -11.59 -0.49
N PHE A 4 -13.72 -12.40 0.48
CA PHE A 4 -14.24 -13.73 0.22
C PHE A 4 -15.29 -14.13 1.24
N TRP A 5 -16.12 -15.09 0.86
CA TRP A 5 -17.19 -15.57 1.72
C TRP A 5 -16.74 -16.76 2.54
N VAL A 6 -17.06 -16.74 3.84
CA VAL A 6 -16.88 -17.87 4.74
C VAL A 6 -18.20 -18.09 5.44
N GLY A 7 -18.83 -19.21 5.15
CA GLY A 7 -20.19 -19.44 5.63
C GLY A 7 -21.14 -18.42 5.02
N SER A 8 -21.81 -17.65 5.86
CA SER A 8 -22.70 -16.57 5.42
C SER A 8 -22.07 -15.19 5.55
N GLU A 9 -20.79 -15.11 5.94
CA GLU A 9 -20.10 -13.85 6.16
C GLU A 9 -19.05 -13.61 5.08
N MET A 10 -18.98 -12.36 4.61
CA MET A 10 -17.92 -11.93 3.71
C MET A 10 -16.75 -11.41 4.53
N LEU A 11 -15.58 -12.00 4.34
CA LEU A 11 -14.36 -11.57 5.00
C LEU A 11 -13.52 -10.72 4.07
N LYS A 12 -12.92 -9.70 4.64
CA LYS A 12 -12.06 -8.77 3.91
C LYS A 12 -10.60 -9.14 4.14
N LEU A 13 -9.83 -9.29 3.06
CA LEU A 13 -8.39 -9.53 3.15
C LEU A 13 -7.60 -8.23 3.05
N ALA A 14 -7.61 -7.62 1.87
CA ALA A 14 -6.86 -6.40 1.60
C ALA A 14 -7.34 -5.82 0.28
N ASP A 15 -6.99 -4.56 0.02
CA ASP A 15 -7.32 -3.94 -1.26
C ASP A 15 -6.38 -4.43 -2.35
N ILE A 16 -5.08 -4.50 -2.04
CA ILE A 16 -4.05 -4.87 -3.02
C ILE A 16 -3.04 -5.79 -2.34
N LEU A 17 -2.60 -6.80 -3.09
CA LEU A 17 -1.53 -7.71 -2.68
C LEU A 17 -0.39 -7.61 -3.70
N VAL A 18 0.85 -7.56 -3.20
CA VAL A 18 2.02 -7.49 -4.07
C VAL A 18 2.95 -8.66 -3.78
N TYR A 19 3.31 -9.38 -4.83
CA TYR A 19 4.14 -10.58 -4.77
C TYR A 19 5.52 -10.30 -5.33
N SER A 20 6.52 -11.03 -4.81
CA SER A 20 7.87 -10.98 -5.35
C SER A 20 7.95 -11.66 -6.71
N ALA A 21 9.10 -11.54 -7.38
CA ALA A 21 9.36 -12.26 -8.62
C ALA A 21 9.22 -13.77 -8.46
N ASP A 22 9.47 -14.29 -7.26
CA ASP A 22 9.33 -15.71 -6.93
C ASP A 22 7.92 -16.09 -6.48
N ASP A 23 6.96 -15.18 -6.67
CA ASP A 23 5.54 -15.38 -6.35
C ASP A 23 5.27 -15.59 -4.86
N ASN A 24 6.05 -14.96 -4.00
CA ASN A 24 5.83 -14.92 -2.56
C ASN A 24 5.19 -13.58 -2.17
N LEU A 25 4.15 -13.62 -1.35
CA LEU A 25 3.47 -12.42 -0.91
C LEU A 25 4.41 -11.57 -0.04
N GLN A 26 4.64 -10.34 -0.43
CA GLN A 26 5.56 -9.43 0.24
C GLN A 26 4.88 -8.23 0.88
N LEU A 27 3.81 -7.73 0.27
CA LEU A 27 3.20 -6.49 0.69
C LEU A 27 1.68 -6.60 0.65
N VAL A 28 1.05 -6.17 1.74
CA VAL A 28 -0.38 -5.95 1.82
C VAL A 28 -0.62 -4.45 1.81
N VAL A 29 -1.52 -4.00 0.96
CA VAL A 29 -1.86 -2.58 0.84
C VAL A 29 -3.33 -2.38 1.17
N GLU A 30 -3.61 -1.44 2.05
CA GLU A 30 -4.96 -0.99 2.35
C GLU A 30 -5.09 0.47 1.92
N VAL A 31 -6.17 0.79 1.22
CA VAL A 31 -6.43 2.12 0.68
C VAL A 31 -7.61 2.74 1.42
N LYS A 32 -7.42 3.96 1.93
CA LYS A 32 -8.48 4.71 2.62
C LYS A 32 -8.51 6.13 2.11
N ASN A 33 -9.72 6.64 1.89
CA ASN A 33 -9.91 8.00 1.42
C ASN A 33 -10.06 8.94 2.62
N LYS A 34 -8.95 9.18 3.30
CA LYS A 34 -8.90 10.06 4.46
C LYS A 34 -7.66 10.94 4.37
N THR A 35 -7.85 12.25 4.55
CA THR A 35 -6.76 13.22 4.55
C THR A 35 -6.48 13.71 5.96
N GLU A 36 -5.29 14.26 6.18
CA GLU A 36 -4.87 14.84 7.45
C GLU A 36 -4.91 13.85 8.61
N ALA A 37 -4.74 12.55 8.31
CA ALA A 37 -4.63 11.52 9.32
C ALA A 37 -3.18 11.39 9.77
N GLY A 38 -2.97 11.43 11.09
CA GLY A 38 -1.63 11.30 11.63
C GLY A 38 -1.18 9.86 11.81
N PRO A 39 0.08 9.65 12.23
CA PRO A 39 0.60 8.31 12.44
C PRO A 39 -0.13 7.53 13.53
N ASP A 40 -0.69 8.20 14.55
CA ASP A 40 -1.47 7.52 15.58
C ASP A 40 -2.76 6.94 15.02
N TRP A 41 -3.45 7.70 14.15
CA TRP A 41 -4.64 7.21 13.47
C TRP A 41 -4.27 6.02 12.59
N ALA A 42 -3.17 6.11 11.86
CA ALA A 42 -2.71 5.05 10.98
C ALA A 42 -2.40 3.77 11.76
N ALA A 43 -1.75 3.89 12.91
CA ALA A 43 -1.44 2.75 13.77
C ALA A 43 -2.71 2.06 14.28
N GLN A 44 -3.71 2.85 14.71
CA GLN A 44 -4.99 2.31 15.14
C GLN A 44 -5.75 1.64 14.00
N MET A 45 -5.74 2.23 12.82
CA MET A 45 -6.39 1.67 11.66
C MET A 45 -5.78 0.30 11.31
N ARG A 46 -4.44 0.21 11.29
CA ARG A 46 -3.76 -1.04 11.02
C ARG A 46 -4.12 -2.11 12.05
N ARG A 47 -4.09 -1.74 13.32
CA ARG A 47 -4.46 -2.65 14.41
C ARG A 47 -5.90 -3.17 14.23
N ASN A 48 -6.82 -2.28 13.91
CA ASN A 48 -8.23 -2.64 13.71
C ASN A 48 -8.41 -3.56 12.50
N LEU A 49 -7.67 -3.33 11.43
CA LEU A 49 -7.72 -4.20 10.26
C LEU A 49 -7.27 -5.62 10.59
N PHE A 50 -6.19 -5.77 11.35
CA PHE A 50 -5.72 -7.09 11.77
C PHE A 50 -6.68 -7.76 12.76
N ALA A 51 -7.39 -6.97 13.58
CA ALA A 51 -8.33 -7.50 14.56
C ALA A 51 -9.65 -7.97 13.92
N HIS A 52 -10.08 -7.32 12.83
CA HIS A 52 -11.41 -7.52 12.25
C HIS A 52 -11.40 -8.07 10.82
N SER A 53 -10.24 -8.38 10.29
CA SER A 53 -10.09 -8.91 8.93
C SER A 53 -9.10 -10.05 8.95
N ILE A 54 -9.18 -10.93 7.94
CA ILE A 54 -8.15 -11.93 7.76
C ILE A 54 -7.10 -11.34 6.84
N LEU A 55 -6.02 -10.81 7.44
CA LEU A 55 -4.88 -10.30 6.69
C LEU A 55 -3.73 -11.28 6.83
N PRO A 56 -3.09 -11.65 5.72
CA PRO A 56 -1.93 -12.54 5.81
C PRO A 56 -0.75 -11.83 6.45
N GLN A 57 0.07 -12.57 7.15
CA GLN A 57 1.34 -12.07 7.67
C GLN A 57 2.28 -11.84 6.50
N THR A 58 2.80 -10.63 6.38
CA THR A 58 3.71 -10.26 5.31
C THR A 58 4.86 -9.44 5.85
N PRO A 59 6.01 -9.41 5.13
CA PRO A 59 7.10 -8.53 5.53
C PRO A 59 6.73 -7.05 5.57
N PHE A 60 5.81 -6.61 4.69
CA PHE A 60 5.45 -5.20 4.58
C PHE A 60 3.94 -4.99 4.61
N PHE A 61 3.53 -3.89 5.22
CA PHE A 61 2.15 -3.41 5.19
C PHE A 61 2.18 -1.92 4.82
N LEU A 62 1.37 -1.52 3.85
CA LEU A 62 1.27 -0.14 3.40
C LEU A 62 -0.17 0.35 3.55
N LEU A 63 -0.33 1.47 4.25
CA LEU A 63 -1.60 2.18 4.29
C LEU A 63 -1.49 3.39 3.36
N ALA A 64 -2.30 3.41 2.31
CA ALA A 64 -2.24 4.45 1.28
C ALA A 64 -3.42 5.40 1.42
N LEU A 65 -3.11 6.66 1.64
CA LEU A 65 -4.07 7.75 1.79
C LEU A 65 -3.81 8.78 0.69
N PRO A 66 -4.75 9.70 0.42
CA PRO A 66 -4.52 10.69 -0.64
C PRO A 66 -3.27 11.54 -0.41
N ASP A 67 -2.95 11.87 0.84
CA ASP A 67 -1.86 12.78 1.19
C ASP A 67 -0.68 12.12 1.89
N ARG A 68 -0.80 10.87 2.32
CA ARG A 68 0.26 10.18 3.08
C ARG A 68 0.30 8.70 2.74
N LEU A 69 1.50 8.15 2.78
CA LEU A 69 1.75 6.71 2.79
C LEU A 69 2.38 6.36 4.12
N TYR A 70 1.88 5.32 4.76
CA TYR A 70 2.46 4.80 6.00
C TYR A 70 2.91 3.37 5.76
N LEU A 71 4.18 3.09 6.03
CA LEU A 71 4.77 1.77 5.78
C LEU A 71 5.24 1.14 7.09
N TRP A 72 4.85 -0.10 7.30
CA TRP A 72 5.40 -0.96 8.36
C TRP A 72 6.21 -2.06 7.70
N LYS A 73 7.36 -2.38 8.26
CA LYS A 73 8.24 -3.43 7.76
C LYS A 73 8.48 -4.49 8.83
N ASP A 74 9.10 -5.60 8.41
CA ASP A 74 9.53 -6.69 9.29
C ASP A 74 8.39 -7.44 9.98
N GLY A 75 7.19 -7.42 9.37
CA GLY A 75 6.05 -8.16 9.90
C GLY A 75 5.65 -7.72 11.30
N ALA A 76 5.60 -6.42 11.55
CA ALA A 76 5.26 -5.86 12.85
C ALA A 76 4.02 -6.52 13.44
N SER A 77 4.03 -6.69 14.78
CA SER A 77 2.95 -7.35 15.51
C SER A 77 1.58 -6.74 15.19
N SER A 78 0.60 -7.60 14.93
CA SER A 78 -0.77 -7.19 14.67
C SER A 78 -1.56 -6.90 15.95
N THR A 79 -1.02 -7.26 17.11
CA THR A 79 -1.75 -7.13 18.38
C THR A 79 -1.59 -5.76 19.04
N THR A 80 -0.67 -4.94 18.57
CA THR A 80 -0.39 -3.63 19.11
C THR A 80 -0.57 -2.56 18.06
N ALA A 81 -0.87 -1.33 18.49
CA ALA A 81 -0.92 -0.17 17.62
C ALA A 81 0.49 0.38 17.41
N ALA A 82 1.34 -0.41 16.75
CA ALA A 82 2.72 -0.02 16.50
C ALA A 82 2.77 1.17 15.55
N PRO A 83 3.64 2.17 15.81
CA PRO A 83 3.78 3.29 14.88
C PRO A 83 4.38 2.83 13.55
N PRO A 84 4.05 3.51 12.45
CA PRO A 84 4.65 3.17 11.16
C PRO A 84 6.16 3.42 11.18
N ASP A 85 6.88 2.62 10.40
CA ASP A 85 8.33 2.79 10.25
C ASP A 85 8.67 3.96 9.33
N TYR A 86 7.78 4.26 8.37
CA TYR A 86 7.96 5.35 7.42
C TYR A 86 6.65 6.11 7.23
N GLU A 87 6.75 7.43 7.21
CA GLU A 87 5.67 8.33 6.86
C GLU A 87 6.11 9.13 5.64
N ILE A 88 5.39 9.00 4.53
CA ILE A 88 5.81 9.51 3.24
C ILE A 88 4.71 10.39 2.65
N ASP A 89 5.09 11.51 2.04
CA ASP A 89 4.18 12.34 1.26
C ASP A 89 3.75 11.58 0.01
N SER A 90 2.45 11.40 -0.18
CA SER A 90 1.89 10.69 -1.34
C SER A 90 2.01 11.49 -2.64
N LEU A 91 2.04 12.81 -2.56
CA LEU A 91 1.91 13.67 -3.73
C LEU A 91 2.89 13.35 -4.86
N PRO A 92 4.20 13.18 -4.60
CA PRO A 92 5.13 12.89 -5.70
C PRO A 92 4.81 11.60 -6.46
N PHE A 93 4.15 10.65 -5.80
CA PHE A 93 3.86 9.35 -6.39
C PHE A 93 2.51 9.32 -7.11
N PHE A 94 1.53 10.07 -6.60
CA PHE A 94 0.16 10.01 -7.13
C PHE A 94 -0.15 11.12 -8.13
N ALA A 95 0.46 12.30 -7.97
CA ALA A 95 0.18 13.44 -8.84
C ALA A 95 0.39 13.14 -10.33
N PRO A 96 1.42 12.38 -10.73
CA PRO A 96 1.60 12.08 -12.16
C PRO A 96 0.39 11.40 -12.82
N TYR A 97 -0.39 10.63 -12.04
CA TYR A 97 -1.56 9.95 -12.56
C TYR A 97 -2.77 10.87 -12.73
N LEU A 98 -2.67 12.10 -12.26
CA LEU A 98 -3.75 13.09 -12.34
C LEU A 98 -3.43 14.25 -13.29
N MET A 99 -2.26 14.25 -13.92
CA MET A 99 -1.76 15.40 -14.70
C MET A 99 -2.68 15.80 -15.85
N ASP A 100 -3.33 14.83 -16.50
CA ASP A 100 -4.21 15.09 -17.63
C ASP A 100 -5.68 15.18 -17.23
N THR A 101 -5.95 15.28 -15.93
CA THR A 101 -7.31 15.40 -15.40
C THR A 101 -7.47 16.75 -14.71
N ASN A 102 -8.71 17.10 -14.40
CA ASN A 102 -9.02 18.29 -13.59
C ASN A 102 -9.18 17.93 -12.12
N LEU A 103 -8.80 16.71 -11.73
CA LEU A 103 -8.99 16.24 -10.37
C LEU A 103 -7.73 16.48 -9.52
N SER A 104 -7.95 16.81 -8.25
CA SER A 104 -6.90 16.80 -7.23
C SER A 104 -7.02 15.51 -6.42
N LEU A 105 -6.00 15.21 -5.62
CA LEU A 105 -6.04 14.03 -4.74
C LEU A 105 -7.21 14.08 -3.76
N ASP A 106 -7.61 15.28 -3.33
CA ASP A 106 -8.74 15.46 -2.39
C ASP A 106 -10.09 15.15 -3.03
N ASP A 107 -10.18 15.17 -4.35
CA ASP A 107 -11.43 14.95 -5.09
C ASP A 107 -11.69 13.49 -5.44
N LEU A 108 -10.73 12.59 -5.14
CA LEU A 108 -10.84 11.20 -5.55
C LEU A 108 -11.77 10.41 -4.65
N SER A 109 -12.52 9.49 -5.26
CA SER A 109 -13.20 8.44 -4.51
C SER A 109 -12.16 7.42 -4.03
N GLU A 110 -12.55 6.59 -3.07
CA GLU A 110 -11.67 5.52 -2.60
C GLU A 110 -11.32 4.55 -3.72
N SER A 111 -12.29 4.23 -4.60
CA SER A 111 -12.06 3.37 -5.76
C SER A 111 -11.06 3.98 -6.73
N SER A 112 -11.15 5.27 -6.99
CA SER A 112 -10.21 5.95 -7.88
C SER A 112 -8.81 5.99 -7.28
N LEU A 113 -8.72 6.25 -5.98
CA LEU A 113 -7.43 6.22 -5.28
C LEU A 113 -6.80 4.82 -5.36
N GLU A 114 -7.60 3.78 -5.18
CA GLU A 114 -7.12 2.40 -5.28
C GLU A 114 -6.52 2.11 -6.67
N LEU A 115 -7.17 2.60 -7.73
CA LEU A 115 -6.64 2.44 -9.08
C LEU A 115 -5.30 3.15 -9.26
N ILE A 116 -5.16 4.34 -8.69
CA ILE A 116 -3.88 5.08 -8.74
C ILE A 116 -2.80 4.32 -8.00
N VAL A 117 -3.09 3.85 -6.80
CA VAL A 117 -2.12 3.09 -6.00
C VAL A 117 -1.69 1.83 -6.74
N LYS A 118 -2.63 1.11 -7.32
CA LYS A 118 -2.34 -0.09 -8.09
C LYS A 118 -1.48 0.22 -9.31
N SER A 119 -1.78 1.29 -10.03
CA SER A 119 -1.00 1.72 -11.20
C SER A 119 0.42 2.10 -10.80
N TRP A 120 0.56 2.84 -9.72
CA TRP A 120 1.86 3.22 -9.19
C TRP A 120 2.70 2.00 -8.82
N LEU A 121 2.11 1.04 -8.12
CA LEU A 121 2.82 -0.18 -7.73
C LEU A 121 3.23 -1.00 -8.95
N ASN A 122 2.36 -1.12 -9.95
CA ASN A 122 2.70 -1.79 -11.20
C ASN A 122 3.88 -1.12 -11.90
N ASP A 123 3.89 0.21 -11.92
CA ASP A 123 4.99 0.96 -12.54
C ASP A 123 6.30 0.73 -11.77
N ILE A 124 6.24 0.70 -10.45
CA ILE A 124 7.43 0.46 -9.62
C ILE A 124 8.01 -0.92 -9.87
N ILE A 125 7.19 -1.96 -9.84
CA ILE A 125 7.71 -3.33 -9.99
C ILE A 125 8.32 -3.57 -11.37
N ASN A 126 7.92 -2.80 -12.36
CA ASN A 126 8.44 -2.90 -13.73
C ASN A 126 9.50 -1.84 -14.03
N ALA A 127 9.75 -0.93 -13.10
CA ALA A 127 10.78 0.08 -13.27
C ALA A 127 12.16 -0.53 -13.02
N ASP A 128 13.14 -0.04 -13.72
CA ASP A 128 14.52 -0.49 -13.55
C ASP A 128 15.27 0.52 -12.68
N LEU A 129 14.79 0.69 -11.45
CA LEU A 129 15.33 1.67 -10.52
C LEU A 129 16.58 1.15 -9.84
N THR A 130 17.54 2.06 -9.60
CA THR A 130 18.71 1.80 -8.77
C THR A 130 18.77 2.88 -7.70
N GLU A 131 19.49 2.59 -6.60
CA GLU A 131 19.69 3.60 -5.56
C GLU A 131 20.32 4.87 -6.12
N GLN A 132 21.23 4.73 -7.08
CA GLN A 132 21.92 5.86 -7.70
C GLN A 132 21.01 6.69 -8.58
N SER A 133 20.06 6.06 -9.27
CA SER A 133 19.13 6.76 -10.16
C SER A 133 17.86 7.24 -9.46
N ALA A 134 17.61 6.78 -8.22
CA ALA A 134 16.40 7.13 -7.50
C ALA A 134 16.41 8.61 -7.10
N ALA A 135 15.27 9.28 -7.28
CA ALA A 135 15.08 10.63 -6.77
C ALA A 135 15.03 10.59 -5.23
N SER A 136 15.24 11.76 -4.60
CA SER A 136 15.28 11.82 -3.14
C SER A 136 13.97 11.33 -2.50
N HIS A 137 12.82 11.56 -3.13
CA HIS A 137 11.53 11.12 -2.61
C HIS A 137 11.31 9.61 -2.77
N GLU A 138 12.15 8.92 -3.53
CA GLU A 138 12.08 7.47 -3.74
C GLU A 138 13.02 6.67 -2.85
N LYS A 139 13.88 7.33 -2.08
CA LYS A 139 14.90 6.63 -1.30
C LYS A 139 14.33 5.68 -0.26
N TRP A 140 13.16 5.99 0.28
CA TRP A 140 12.53 5.12 1.28
C TRP A 140 12.22 3.73 0.70
N LEU A 141 12.00 3.63 -0.61
CA LEU A 141 11.76 2.34 -1.27
C LEU A 141 12.96 1.41 -1.12
N PHE A 142 14.17 1.98 -1.18
CA PHE A 142 15.40 1.21 -1.02
C PHE A 142 15.77 1.04 0.45
N ASP A 143 15.67 2.11 1.23
CA ASP A 143 16.05 2.09 2.65
C ASP A 143 15.22 1.08 3.44
N SER A 144 13.94 0.95 3.13
CA SER A 144 13.05 -0.01 3.78
C SER A 144 13.25 -1.44 3.30
N GLY A 145 13.83 -1.63 2.12
CA GLY A 145 13.93 -2.93 1.47
C GLY A 145 12.72 -3.28 0.62
N LEU A 146 11.71 -2.40 0.57
CA LEU A 146 10.47 -2.71 -0.15
C LEU A 146 10.70 -2.93 -1.64
N TYR A 147 11.47 -2.05 -2.30
CA TYR A 147 11.68 -2.17 -3.74
C TYR A 147 12.30 -3.54 -4.11
N ARG A 148 13.31 -3.97 -3.36
CA ARG A 148 13.96 -5.26 -3.61
C ARG A 148 13.00 -6.43 -3.41
N ALA A 149 12.06 -6.30 -2.47
CA ALA A 149 11.11 -7.36 -2.19
C ALA A 149 10.11 -7.54 -3.33
N ILE A 150 9.72 -6.46 -4.01
CA ILE A 150 8.65 -6.50 -5.01
C ILE A 150 9.11 -6.31 -6.45
N GLU A 151 10.36 -5.93 -6.69
CA GLU A 151 10.84 -5.72 -8.07
C GLU A 151 10.60 -6.95 -8.92
N ASN A 152 10.11 -6.72 -10.14
CA ASN A 152 9.79 -7.79 -11.11
C ASN A 152 8.70 -8.76 -10.63
N GLY A 153 7.96 -8.37 -9.60
CA GLY A 153 6.87 -9.16 -9.06
C GLY A 153 5.55 -8.93 -9.76
N SER A 154 4.46 -9.04 -9.00
CA SER A 154 3.12 -8.82 -9.53
C SER A 154 2.21 -8.14 -8.52
N VAL A 155 1.27 -7.36 -9.03
CA VAL A 155 0.26 -6.66 -8.22
C VAL A 155 -1.09 -7.31 -8.50
N LYS A 156 -1.82 -7.67 -7.43
CA LYS A 156 -3.13 -8.29 -7.56
C LYS A 156 -4.16 -7.54 -6.73
N SER A 157 -5.37 -7.48 -7.24
CA SER A 157 -6.52 -6.93 -6.53
C SER A 157 -7.57 -8.01 -6.34
N GLU A 158 -8.69 -7.65 -5.71
CA GLU A 158 -9.74 -8.62 -5.36
C GLU A 158 -10.28 -9.40 -6.57
N PHE A 159 -10.23 -8.82 -7.76
CA PHE A 159 -10.73 -9.46 -8.97
C PHE A 159 -9.63 -10.08 -9.82
N SER A 160 -8.42 -10.10 -9.34
CA SER A 160 -7.30 -10.73 -10.05
C SER A 160 -7.30 -12.23 -9.79
N SER A 161 -7.25 -12.98 -10.85
CA SER A 161 -7.17 -14.44 -10.77
C SER A 161 -5.76 -14.92 -11.00
#